data_7eca3cde270efb9d025aa0ebc255fb8a
#
_entry.id   7eca3cde270efb9d025aa0ebc255fb8a
#
_cell.length_a   1.000
_cell.length_b   1.000
_cell.length_c   1.000
_cell.angle_alpha   90.00
_cell.angle_beta   90.00
_cell.angle_gamma   90.00
#
_symmetry.space_group_name_H-M   'P 1'
#
loop_
_entity.id
_entity.type
_entity.pdbx_description
1 polymer ?
#
loop_
_entity_poly.entity_id
_entity_poly.type
_entity_poly.pdbx_seq_one_letter_code
_entity_poly.pdbx_strand_id
1 'polypeptide(L)'
;TSPTPKWVSRLTPAEQRRNRVWLYVGRALRSFVTAFLTVIFPLYLAAEGKSATVIGALLTVGGVVSALLMAAAGLLGDRIGRRVVLAVLGLLGALGAFGMAVTSNVAVVMVANGLGGVGRGGGAGSGGSWGPYFPVEQPLLAESASDAERTRAFGEIGFVGVLAGAAGSLVAFLPSFLRADGLSEVRADRLVFLLGGILSLGIVAAVVPLVERRRTAVRSLGGDPAAWAASAEHPRPAEADPGGASGSLSTRALIGRLGLTNALNGLGFGFLGPLLTYWFHVRFGVGAASLGLLYTVINLVTALPYLGAAGLARRLGAVRTVVVTRIVSVAALVAMIFAPSFAIAGALFAFRMAANSLGLPARQSFTMGVADERRRGTVAAFSSLPSLMTSSVSPVVGGALMGELLSTPLIGAALFMGLNTVAYYFAFRRTRPPEERTRGTYGNGVRRRAASEPRTASRRGGAGV
;
A
#
# COMPACT_ATOMS: atom_id res chain seq x y z
N THR A 1 -34.01 -10.47 -11.70
CA THR A 1 -33.59 -9.99 -10.37
C THR A 1 -33.87 -11.07 -9.35
N SER A 2 -32.92 -11.98 -9.10
CA SER A 2 -33.02 -12.98 -8.04
C SER A 2 -32.90 -12.27 -6.67
N PRO A 3 -33.77 -12.52 -5.71
CA PRO A 3 -33.70 -11.90 -4.39
C PRO A 3 -32.44 -12.43 -3.68
N THR A 4 -31.56 -11.51 -3.29
CA THR A 4 -30.43 -11.83 -2.42
C THR A 4 -30.95 -12.41 -1.11
N PRO A 5 -30.36 -13.49 -0.59
CA PRO A 5 -30.80 -14.12 0.64
C PRO A 5 -30.84 -13.13 1.80
N LYS A 6 -31.94 -13.06 2.53
CA LYS A 6 -32.25 -12.09 3.61
C LYS A 6 -31.31 -12.15 4.84
N TRP A 7 -30.38 -13.09 4.91
CA TRP A 7 -29.53 -13.31 6.09
C TRP A 7 -28.11 -12.70 6.00
N VAL A 8 -27.79 -11.99 4.91
CA VAL A 8 -26.59 -11.15 4.87
C VAL A 8 -26.98 -9.74 5.34
N SER A 9 -26.91 -9.48 6.64
CA SER A 9 -27.17 -8.15 7.19
C SER A 9 -26.07 -7.18 6.72
N ARG A 10 -26.35 -6.45 5.64
CA ARG A 10 -25.46 -5.36 5.17
C ARG A 10 -25.46 -4.24 6.21
N LEU A 11 -24.33 -3.54 6.33
CA LEU A 11 -24.26 -2.32 7.13
C LEU A 11 -25.30 -1.30 6.62
N THR A 12 -25.97 -0.62 7.54
CA THR A 12 -26.84 0.50 7.17
C THR A 12 -26.03 1.65 6.58
N PRO A 13 -26.61 2.54 5.76
CA PRO A 13 -25.89 3.70 5.22
C PRO A 13 -25.24 4.57 6.30
N ALA A 14 -25.86 4.72 7.46
CA ALA A 14 -25.30 5.44 8.60
C ALA A 14 -24.07 4.73 9.19
N GLU A 15 -24.13 3.40 9.34
CA GLU A 15 -22.99 2.59 9.80
C GLU A 15 -21.83 2.61 8.79
N GLN A 16 -22.12 2.54 7.49
CA GLN A 16 -21.13 2.65 6.44
C GLN A 16 -20.41 3.99 6.49
N ARG A 17 -21.15 5.11 6.60
CA ARG A 17 -20.58 6.44 6.73
C ARG A 17 -19.74 6.57 8.00
N ARG A 18 -20.22 6.08 9.15
CA ARG A 18 -19.49 6.07 10.41
C ARG A 18 -18.19 5.29 10.28
N ASN A 19 -18.21 4.09 9.74
CA ASN A 19 -17.02 3.26 9.55
C ASN A 19 -16.02 3.96 8.64
N ARG A 20 -16.43 4.56 7.51
CA ARG A 20 -15.52 5.32 6.63
C ARG A 20 -14.81 6.45 7.39
N VAL A 21 -15.55 7.26 8.13
CA VAL A 21 -14.96 8.38 8.88
C VAL A 21 -13.92 7.88 9.87
N TRP A 22 -14.23 6.87 10.68
CA TRP A 22 -13.32 6.37 11.69
C TRP A 22 -12.12 5.60 11.10
N LEU A 23 -12.30 4.92 9.98
CA LEU A 23 -11.18 4.34 9.22
C LEU A 23 -10.26 5.43 8.68
N TYR A 24 -10.79 6.56 8.21
CA TYR A 24 -9.98 7.70 7.77
C TYR A 24 -9.23 8.35 8.93
N VAL A 25 -9.88 8.50 10.09
CA VAL A 25 -9.22 9.01 11.32
C VAL A 25 -8.09 8.07 11.75
N GLY A 26 -8.34 6.76 11.84
CA GLY A 26 -7.32 5.76 12.17
C GLY A 26 -6.16 5.76 11.18
N ARG A 27 -6.44 5.89 9.87
CA ARG A 27 -5.43 6.02 8.82
C ARG A 27 -4.61 7.31 8.98
N ALA A 28 -5.28 8.43 9.23
CA ALA A 28 -4.61 9.73 9.42
C ALA A 28 -3.65 9.68 10.60
N LEU A 29 -4.10 9.21 11.77
CA LEU A 29 -3.25 9.08 12.96
C LEU A 29 -2.05 8.16 12.70
N ARG A 30 -2.29 7.00 12.10
CA ARG A 30 -1.21 6.06 11.77
C ARG A 30 -0.20 6.66 10.80
N SER A 31 -0.67 7.28 9.72
CA SER A 31 0.21 7.90 8.73
C SER A 31 1.00 9.05 9.31
N PHE A 32 0.38 9.85 10.16
CA PHE A 32 1.03 10.94 10.91
C PHE A 32 2.18 10.40 11.77
N VAL A 33 1.90 9.40 12.62
CA VAL A 33 2.91 8.80 13.51
C VAL A 33 4.03 8.14 12.71
N THR A 34 3.68 7.33 11.71
CA THR A 34 4.67 6.61 10.91
C THR A 34 5.60 7.58 10.17
N ALA A 35 5.10 8.74 9.73
CA ALA A 35 5.89 9.69 8.93
C ALA A 35 7.07 10.26 9.74
N PHE A 36 6.86 10.76 10.96
CA PHE A 36 7.99 11.27 11.75
C PHE A 36 8.87 10.16 12.32
N LEU A 37 8.29 9.03 12.71
CA LEU A 37 9.09 7.91 13.22
C LEU A 37 10.03 7.33 12.15
N THR A 38 9.61 7.32 10.88
CA THR A 38 10.46 6.89 9.75
C THR A 38 11.69 7.80 9.59
N VAL A 39 11.56 9.09 9.90
CA VAL A 39 12.68 10.04 9.86
C VAL A 39 13.57 9.89 11.08
N ILE A 40 12.96 9.92 12.27
CA ILE A 40 13.71 10.00 13.54
C ILE A 40 14.44 8.68 13.86
N PHE A 41 13.82 7.53 13.60
CA PHE A 41 14.37 6.24 14.03
C PHE A 41 15.77 5.92 13.50
N PRO A 42 16.08 6.02 12.21
CA PRO A 42 17.43 5.80 11.70
C PRO A 42 18.45 6.83 12.22
N LEU A 43 18.02 8.08 12.41
CA LEU A 43 18.88 9.16 12.93
C LEU A 43 19.19 8.96 14.41
N TYR A 44 18.19 8.59 15.21
CA TYR A 44 18.37 8.19 16.60
C TYR A 44 19.41 7.07 16.76
N LEU A 45 19.35 6.04 15.91
CA LEU A 45 20.33 4.96 15.93
C LEU A 45 21.74 5.43 15.50
N ALA A 46 21.82 6.35 14.55
CA ALA A 46 23.08 6.97 14.15
C ALA A 46 23.67 7.84 15.29
N ALA A 47 22.86 8.62 15.98
CA ALA A 47 23.25 9.42 17.15
C ALA A 47 23.70 8.55 18.34
N GLU A 48 23.16 7.32 18.47
CA GLU A 48 23.61 6.29 19.41
C GLU A 48 24.92 5.57 18.93
N GLY A 49 25.53 6.01 17.84
CA GLY A 49 26.78 5.45 17.31
C GLY A 49 26.63 4.09 16.65
N LYS A 50 25.41 3.68 16.26
CA LYS A 50 25.21 2.39 15.59
C LYS A 50 25.66 2.44 14.13
N SER A 51 26.37 1.40 13.67
CA SER A 51 26.79 1.28 12.27
C SER A 51 25.60 1.06 11.32
N ALA A 52 25.78 1.36 10.05
CA ALA A 52 24.78 1.13 9.00
C ALA A 52 24.30 -0.33 8.96
N THR A 53 25.20 -1.28 9.21
CA THR A 53 24.89 -2.72 9.30
C THR A 53 23.91 -3.00 10.44
N VAL A 54 24.16 -2.45 11.64
CA VAL A 54 23.28 -2.62 12.81
C VAL A 54 21.92 -1.96 12.55
N ILE A 55 21.90 -0.76 11.96
CA ILE A 55 20.67 -0.08 11.56
C ILE A 55 19.87 -0.95 10.57
N GLY A 56 20.55 -1.48 9.54
CA GLY A 56 19.94 -2.39 8.56
C GLY A 56 19.39 -3.67 9.21
N ALA A 57 20.11 -4.27 10.16
CA ALA A 57 19.66 -5.45 10.89
C ALA A 57 18.41 -5.16 11.74
N LEU A 58 18.40 -4.05 12.48
CA LEU A 58 17.23 -3.62 13.27
C LEU A 58 16.00 -3.38 12.38
N LEU A 59 16.18 -2.74 11.23
CA LEU A 59 15.13 -2.54 10.25
C LEU A 59 14.65 -3.86 9.63
N THR A 60 15.56 -4.81 9.41
CA THR A 60 15.22 -6.16 8.91
C THR A 60 14.37 -6.92 9.89
N VAL A 61 14.79 -7.02 11.16
CA VAL A 61 14.04 -7.76 12.20
C VAL A 61 12.65 -7.19 12.36
N GLY A 62 12.55 -5.85 12.52
CA GLY A 62 11.26 -5.22 12.58
C GLY A 62 10.42 -5.56 11.32
N GLY A 63 11.02 -5.77 10.05
CA GLY A 63 10.39 -6.21 8.81
C GLY A 63 9.78 -7.56 8.86
N VAL A 64 10.57 -8.44 9.32
CA VAL A 64 10.12 -9.82 9.48
C VAL A 64 8.95 -9.87 10.46
N VAL A 65 9.08 -9.21 11.62
CA VAL A 65 7.99 -9.14 12.60
C VAL A 65 6.74 -8.49 12.02
N SER A 66 6.88 -7.38 11.29
CA SER A 66 5.75 -6.72 10.61
C SER A 66 5.09 -7.62 9.55
N ALA A 67 5.89 -8.40 8.80
CA ALA A 67 5.36 -9.36 7.83
C ALA A 67 4.58 -10.51 8.52
N LEU A 68 5.10 -11.02 9.63
CA LEU A 68 4.41 -12.01 10.46
C LEU A 68 3.11 -11.45 11.05
N LEU A 69 3.16 -10.24 11.60
CA LEU A 69 1.95 -9.54 12.10
C LEU A 69 0.92 -9.31 11.00
N MET A 70 1.35 -8.99 9.78
CA MET A 70 0.44 -8.81 8.65
C MET A 70 -0.24 -10.13 8.25
N ALA A 71 0.52 -11.23 8.21
CA ALA A 71 -0.04 -12.56 7.95
C ALA A 71 -1.01 -12.98 9.07
N ALA A 72 -0.61 -12.80 10.33
CA ALA A 72 -1.43 -13.08 11.49
C ALA A 72 -2.71 -12.20 11.50
N ALA A 73 -2.60 -10.91 11.19
CA ALA A 73 -3.74 -9.99 11.13
C ALA A 73 -4.77 -10.42 10.09
N GLY A 74 -4.33 -10.88 8.91
CA GLY A 74 -5.23 -11.42 7.89
C GLY A 74 -5.99 -12.66 8.37
N LEU A 75 -5.30 -13.62 8.99
CA LEU A 75 -5.89 -14.85 9.50
C LEU A 75 -6.78 -14.64 10.73
N LEU A 76 -6.30 -13.82 11.68
CA LEU A 76 -7.02 -13.53 12.91
C LEU A 76 -8.21 -12.61 12.68
N GLY A 77 -8.10 -11.66 11.74
CA GLY A 77 -9.19 -10.74 11.39
C GLY A 77 -10.48 -11.47 11.02
N ASP A 78 -10.37 -12.58 10.31
CA ASP A 78 -11.52 -13.39 9.93
C ASP A 78 -12.05 -14.26 11.09
N ARG A 79 -11.22 -14.57 12.10
CA ARG A 79 -11.58 -15.45 13.25
C ARG A 79 -12.12 -14.67 14.45
N ILE A 80 -11.37 -13.68 14.93
CA ILE A 80 -11.67 -12.93 16.16
C ILE A 80 -12.33 -11.58 15.90
N GLY A 81 -12.36 -11.14 14.63
CA GLY A 81 -12.93 -9.87 14.20
C GLY A 81 -11.85 -8.85 13.84
N ARG A 82 -12.08 -8.14 12.74
CA ARG A 82 -11.14 -7.16 12.17
C ARG A 82 -10.95 -5.94 13.07
N ARG A 83 -12.04 -5.52 13.76
CA ARG A 83 -12.00 -4.43 14.74
C ARG A 83 -11.03 -4.74 15.89
N VAL A 84 -11.11 -5.96 16.45
CA VAL A 84 -10.23 -6.39 17.56
C VAL A 84 -8.77 -6.40 17.10
N VAL A 85 -8.50 -6.95 15.92
CA VAL A 85 -7.14 -7.00 15.35
C VAL A 85 -6.57 -5.59 15.12
N LEU A 86 -7.38 -4.64 14.61
CA LEU A 86 -6.94 -3.24 14.46
C LEU A 86 -6.59 -2.60 15.81
N ALA A 87 -7.37 -2.85 16.86
CA ALA A 87 -7.09 -2.34 18.21
C ALA A 87 -5.80 -2.94 18.78
N VAL A 88 -5.59 -4.26 18.63
CA VAL A 88 -4.36 -4.93 19.06
C VAL A 88 -3.13 -4.37 18.32
N LEU A 89 -3.22 -4.19 17.00
CA LEU A 89 -2.13 -3.59 16.23
C LEU A 89 -1.81 -2.15 16.68
N GLY A 90 -2.84 -1.35 17.00
CA GLY A 90 -2.66 -0.01 17.57
C GLY A 90 -1.95 -0.04 18.93
N LEU A 91 -2.33 -0.99 19.80
CA LEU A 91 -1.69 -1.19 21.11
C LEU A 91 -0.24 -1.64 20.96
N LEU A 92 0.05 -2.60 20.07
CA LEU A 92 1.42 -3.03 19.79
C LEU A 92 2.27 -1.88 19.25
N GLY A 93 1.68 -1.01 18.41
CA GLY A 93 2.32 0.22 17.94
C GLY A 93 2.69 1.17 19.08
N ALA A 94 1.78 1.37 20.01
CA ALA A 94 2.02 2.21 21.19
C ALA A 94 3.12 1.62 22.09
N LEU A 95 3.05 0.32 22.40
CA LEU A 95 4.06 -0.38 23.20
C LEU A 95 5.45 -0.32 22.55
N GLY A 96 5.52 -0.49 21.23
CA GLY A 96 6.77 -0.35 20.50
C GLY A 96 7.37 1.05 20.61
N ALA A 97 6.57 2.09 20.42
CA ALA A 97 7.03 3.47 20.54
C ALA A 97 7.46 3.82 21.99
N PHE A 98 6.72 3.39 23.00
CA PHE A 98 7.11 3.55 24.41
C PHE A 98 8.40 2.79 24.76
N GLY A 99 8.58 1.56 24.24
CA GLY A 99 9.81 0.81 24.43
C GLY A 99 11.04 1.57 23.91
N MET A 100 10.93 2.19 22.73
CA MET A 100 12.02 3.02 22.17
C MET A 100 12.24 4.33 22.95
N ALA A 101 11.21 4.88 23.60
CA ALA A 101 11.34 6.07 24.43
C ALA A 101 12.12 5.81 25.73
N VAL A 102 12.05 4.59 26.28
CA VAL A 102 12.59 4.29 27.62
C VAL A 102 14.04 3.81 27.55
N THR A 103 14.48 3.12 26.51
CA THR A 103 15.80 2.48 26.49
C THR A 103 16.47 2.52 25.12
N SER A 104 17.82 2.52 25.12
CA SER A 104 18.69 2.31 23.95
C SER A 104 19.23 0.88 23.83
N ASN A 105 18.79 -0.03 24.68
CA ASN A 105 19.20 -1.44 24.57
C ASN A 105 18.75 -2.01 23.21
N VAL A 106 19.72 -2.48 22.42
CA VAL A 106 19.50 -2.95 21.03
C VAL A 106 18.44 -4.05 20.97
N ALA A 107 18.41 -4.99 21.92
CA ALA A 107 17.43 -6.06 21.94
C ALA A 107 16.00 -5.53 22.18
N VAL A 108 15.84 -4.59 23.10
CA VAL A 108 14.54 -3.97 23.38
C VAL A 108 14.09 -3.10 22.19
N VAL A 109 14.99 -2.30 21.62
CA VAL A 109 14.71 -1.49 20.41
C VAL A 109 14.34 -2.39 19.23
N MET A 110 14.97 -3.55 19.09
CA MET A 110 14.66 -4.54 18.04
C MET A 110 13.23 -5.08 18.19
N VAL A 111 12.83 -5.50 19.39
CA VAL A 111 11.47 -5.96 19.68
C VAL A 111 10.47 -4.82 19.50
N ALA A 112 10.77 -3.65 20.06
CA ALA A 112 9.94 -2.46 20.00
C ALA A 112 9.69 -2.03 18.55
N ASN A 113 10.73 -1.98 17.70
CA ASN A 113 10.61 -1.70 16.28
C ASN A 113 9.77 -2.77 15.55
N GLY A 114 9.95 -4.04 15.92
CA GLY A 114 9.16 -5.13 15.37
C GLY A 114 7.66 -4.98 15.67
N LEU A 115 7.32 -4.75 16.91
CA LEU A 115 5.94 -4.56 17.37
C LEU A 115 5.33 -3.26 16.84
N GLY A 116 6.11 -2.16 16.91
CA GLY A 116 5.65 -0.82 16.49
C GLY A 116 5.56 -0.63 14.98
N GLY A 117 6.21 -1.48 14.21
CA GLY A 117 6.27 -1.34 12.74
C GLY A 117 6.92 -0.03 12.30
N VAL A 118 7.81 0.54 13.14
CA VAL A 118 8.47 1.82 12.90
C VAL A 118 9.40 1.71 11.68
N GLY A 119 9.40 2.73 10.84
CA GLY A 119 10.18 2.73 9.59
C GLY A 119 9.58 1.93 8.44
N ARG A 120 8.33 1.45 8.55
CA ARG A 120 7.71 0.53 7.59
C ARG A 120 6.43 1.00 6.96
N GLY A 121 5.99 2.17 7.24
CA GLY A 121 4.79 2.74 6.64
C GLY A 121 4.86 2.95 5.11
N GLY A 122 5.83 2.32 4.44
CA GLY A 122 6.03 2.44 3.00
C GLY A 122 6.79 3.68 2.58
N GLY A 123 7.38 4.42 3.52
CA GLY A 123 8.11 5.67 3.25
C GLY A 123 7.19 6.84 2.92
N ALA A 124 7.80 7.98 2.62
CA ALA A 124 7.09 9.18 2.16
C ALA A 124 6.25 8.88 0.92
N GLY A 125 5.06 9.45 0.83
CA GLY A 125 4.15 9.30 -0.31
C GLY A 125 3.32 8.03 -0.34
N SER A 126 3.49 7.09 0.62
CA SER A 126 2.70 5.86 0.67
C SER A 126 1.35 6.01 1.36
N GLY A 127 1.15 7.11 2.10
CA GLY A 127 -0.06 7.37 2.88
C GLY A 127 -0.39 6.26 3.88
N GLY A 128 0.63 5.56 4.42
CA GLY A 128 0.44 4.47 5.36
C GLY A 128 -0.27 3.23 4.78
N SER A 129 -0.26 3.07 3.46
CA SER A 129 -0.99 2.00 2.74
C SER A 129 -0.36 0.61 2.87
N TRP A 130 0.68 0.47 3.68
CA TRP A 130 1.44 -0.77 3.86
C TRP A 130 1.48 -1.17 5.34
N GLY A 131 1.86 -2.43 5.59
CA GLY A 131 2.04 -2.95 6.94
C GLY A 131 0.88 -3.79 7.47
N PRO A 132 0.91 -4.17 8.76
CA PRO A 132 0.00 -5.15 9.37
C PRO A 132 -1.47 -4.75 9.33
N TYR A 133 -1.78 -3.48 9.23
CA TYR A 133 -3.15 -2.96 9.16
C TYR A 133 -3.83 -3.25 7.83
N PHE A 134 -3.04 -3.38 6.74
CA PHE A 134 -3.56 -3.48 5.38
C PHE A 134 -4.58 -4.60 5.17
N PRO A 135 -4.34 -5.88 5.56
CA PRO A 135 -5.26 -6.98 5.30
C PRO A 135 -6.58 -6.87 6.06
N VAL A 136 -6.62 -6.05 7.10
CA VAL A 136 -7.80 -5.88 7.96
C VAL A 136 -8.58 -4.61 7.60
N GLU A 137 -7.89 -3.52 7.30
CA GLU A 137 -8.47 -2.23 6.95
C GLU A 137 -9.14 -2.24 5.57
N GLN A 138 -8.52 -2.88 4.58
CA GLN A 138 -9.04 -2.91 3.21
C GLN A 138 -10.43 -3.55 3.08
N PRO A 139 -10.70 -4.73 3.69
CA PRO A 139 -12.03 -5.30 3.66
C PRO A 139 -13.07 -4.44 4.39
N LEU A 140 -12.74 -3.86 5.56
CA LEU A 140 -13.64 -2.96 6.30
C LEU A 140 -14.01 -1.73 5.47
N LEU A 141 -13.03 -1.15 4.78
CA LEU A 141 -13.28 -0.03 3.87
C LEU A 141 -14.16 -0.45 2.68
N ALA A 142 -13.89 -1.60 2.08
CA ALA A 142 -14.70 -2.13 0.98
C ALA A 142 -16.15 -2.42 1.39
N GLU A 143 -16.36 -2.91 2.61
CA GLU A 143 -17.70 -3.15 3.18
C GLU A 143 -18.44 -1.84 3.54
N SER A 144 -17.69 -0.75 3.77
CA SER A 144 -18.24 0.57 4.12
C SER A 144 -18.58 1.44 2.90
N ALA A 145 -18.36 0.95 1.68
CA ALA A 145 -18.65 1.67 0.44
C ALA A 145 -19.46 0.80 -0.53
N SER A 146 -20.35 1.42 -1.32
CA SER A 146 -21.00 0.76 -2.44
C SER A 146 -19.98 0.42 -3.54
N ASP A 147 -20.29 -0.52 -4.43
CA ASP A 147 -19.38 -0.90 -5.54
C ASP A 147 -19.01 0.30 -6.41
N ALA A 148 -19.95 1.23 -6.63
CA ALA A 148 -19.71 2.46 -7.38
C ALA A 148 -18.77 3.44 -6.65
N GLU A 149 -18.84 3.51 -5.32
CA GLU A 149 -18.06 4.41 -4.47
C GLU A 149 -16.72 3.82 -4.02
N ARG A 150 -16.51 2.51 -4.17
CA ARG A 150 -15.35 1.79 -3.63
C ARG A 150 -14.03 2.39 -4.09
N THR A 151 -13.86 2.64 -5.39
CA THR A 151 -12.62 3.24 -5.93
C THR A 151 -12.38 4.63 -5.36
N ARG A 152 -13.45 5.41 -5.17
CA ARG A 152 -13.37 6.74 -4.55
C ARG A 152 -12.96 6.64 -3.08
N ALA A 153 -13.57 5.74 -2.30
CA ALA A 153 -13.22 5.52 -0.90
C ALA A 153 -11.74 5.12 -0.70
N PHE A 154 -11.21 4.26 -1.58
CA PHE A 154 -9.78 3.92 -1.59
C PHE A 154 -8.88 5.11 -1.97
N GLY A 155 -9.33 5.96 -2.87
CA GLY A 155 -8.65 7.20 -3.22
C GLY A 155 -8.63 8.18 -2.04
N GLU A 156 -9.78 8.39 -1.40
CA GLU A 156 -9.95 9.30 -0.26
C GLU A 156 -9.09 8.88 0.94
N ILE A 157 -9.08 7.58 1.31
CA ILE A 157 -8.26 7.11 2.43
C ILE A 157 -6.76 7.22 2.12
N GLY A 158 -6.36 7.02 0.86
CA GLY A 158 -4.99 7.24 0.40
C GLY A 158 -4.60 8.71 0.51
N PHE A 159 -5.44 9.61 0.01
CA PHE A 159 -5.26 11.06 0.10
C PHE A 159 -5.14 11.55 1.55
N VAL A 160 -6.07 11.14 2.42
CA VAL A 160 -6.03 11.44 3.86
C VAL A 160 -4.73 10.95 4.49
N GLY A 161 -4.31 9.72 4.15
CA GLY A 161 -3.07 9.15 4.66
C GLY A 161 -1.83 9.94 4.23
N VAL A 162 -1.75 10.36 2.97
CA VAL A 162 -0.61 11.13 2.45
C VAL A 162 -0.58 12.54 3.08
N LEU A 163 -1.73 13.20 3.19
CA LEU A 163 -1.83 14.52 3.80
C LEU A 163 -1.46 14.50 5.29
N ALA A 164 -1.96 13.51 6.02
CA ALA A 164 -1.59 13.29 7.42
C ALA A 164 -0.10 12.95 7.57
N GLY A 165 0.47 12.19 6.63
CA GLY A 165 1.90 11.92 6.55
C GLY A 165 2.72 13.18 6.32
N ALA A 166 2.26 14.11 5.49
CA ALA A 166 2.90 15.41 5.30
C ALA A 166 2.98 16.18 6.60
N ALA A 167 1.85 16.32 7.31
CA ALA A 167 1.80 16.98 8.61
C ALA A 167 2.67 16.27 9.65
N GLY A 168 2.65 14.93 9.68
CA GLY A 168 3.48 14.12 10.58
C GLY A 168 4.98 14.31 10.33
N SER A 169 5.41 14.43 9.07
CA SER A 169 6.82 14.64 8.75
C SER A 169 7.39 15.95 9.34
N LEU A 170 6.54 16.97 9.57
CA LEU A 170 6.94 18.22 10.22
C LEU A 170 7.31 18.00 11.69
N VAL A 171 6.80 16.97 12.36
CA VAL A 171 7.19 16.64 13.74
C VAL A 171 8.68 16.30 13.85
N ALA A 172 9.34 15.95 12.74
CA ALA A 172 10.79 15.74 12.69
C ALA A 172 11.61 17.02 13.02
N PHE A 173 10.99 18.20 13.02
CA PHE A 173 11.60 19.45 13.55
C PHE A 173 11.65 19.48 15.07
N LEU A 174 10.76 18.76 15.77
CA LEU A 174 10.63 18.83 17.23
C LEU A 174 11.96 18.56 17.98
N PRO A 175 12.77 17.55 17.62
CA PRO A 175 14.07 17.35 18.26
C PRO A 175 15.01 18.56 18.15
N SER A 176 14.94 19.33 17.05
CA SER A 176 15.77 20.52 16.86
C SER A 176 15.39 21.63 17.83
N PHE A 177 14.12 21.86 18.09
CA PHE A 177 13.64 22.82 19.08
C PHE A 177 14.01 22.38 20.50
N LEU A 178 13.78 21.09 20.83
CA LEU A 178 14.10 20.55 22.15
C LEU A 178 15.61 20.62 22.46
N ARG A 179 16.47 20.49 21.44
CA ARG A 179 17.92 20.66 21.58
C ARG A 179 18.31 22.12 21.79
N ALA A 180 17.61 23.07 21.16
CA ALA A 180 17.82 24.48 21.39
C ALA A 180 17.54 24.87 22.86
N ASP A 181 16.63 24.16 23.53
CA ASP A 181 16.31 24.28 24.94
C ASP A 181 17.27 23.50 25.88
N GLY A 182 18.38 22.97 25.35
CA GLY A 182 19.44 22.31 26.13
C GLY A 182 19.31 20.80 26.33
N LEU A 183 18.34 20.13 25.67
CA LEU A 183 18.26 18.65 25.72
C LEU A 183 19.33 18.01 24.83
N SER A 184 19.85 16.86 25.30
CA SER A 184 20.72 16.02 24.44
C SER A 184 19.90 15.44 23.27
N GLU A 185 20.59 15.15 22.15
CA GLU A 185 19.97 14.63 20.94
C GLU A 185 19.13 13.36 21.22
N VAL A 186 19.70 12.40 21.92
CA VAL A 186 19.03 11.15 22.30
C VAL A 186 17.79 11.39 23.16
N ARG A 187 17.84 12.34 24.10
CA ARG A 187 16.67 12.67 24.93
C ARG A 187 15.56 13.34 24.13
N ALA A 188 15.91 14.24 23.23
CA ALA A 188 14.97 14.88 22.33
C ALA A 188 14.24 13.86 21.45
N ASP A 189 14.97 12.92 20.87
CA ASP A 189 14.39 11.86 20.03
C ASP A 189 13.48 10.90 20.84
N ARG A 190 13.85 10.58 22.09
CA ARG A 190 13.01 9.77 22.99
C ARG A 190 11.67 10.42 23.33
N LEU A 191 11.62 11.75 23.47
CA LEU A 191 10.35 12.46 23.65
C LEU A 191 9.46 12.34 22.40
N VAL A 192 10.06 12.31 21.21
CA VAL A 192 9.29 12.08 19.97
C VAL A 192 8.75 10.66 19.89
N PHE A 193 9.50 9.66 20.36
CA PHE A 193 8.97 8.29 20.48
C PHE A 193 7.82 8.21 21.49
N LEU A 194 7.92 8.92 22.63
CA LEU A 194 6.85 9.02 23.62
C LEU A 194 5.57 9.61 23.00
N LEU A 195 5.71 10.72 22.26
CA LEU A 195 4.61 11.32 21.50
C LEU A 195 3.99 10.31 20.51
N GLY A 196 4.82 9.57 19.79
CA GLY A 196 4.38 8.50 18.88
C GLY A 196 3.57 7.42 19.59
N GLY A 197 3.97 7.02 20.78
CA GLY A 197 3.25 6.07 21.64
C GLY A 197 1.87 6.59 22.05
N ILE A 198 1.79 7.83 22.53
CA ILE A 198 0.52 8.48 22.91
C ILE A 198 -0.44 8.57 21.73
N LEU A 199 0.05 9.03 20.57
CA LEU A 199 -0.78 9.13 19.35
C LEU A 199 -1.22 7.76 18.84
N SER A 200 -0.41 6.72 19.02
CA SER A 200 -0.79 5.35 18.67
C SER A 200 -1.93 4.80 19.52
N LEU A 201 -2.08 5.23 20.78
CA LEU A 201 -3.28 4.97 21.59
C LEU A 201 -4.52 5.64 20.99
N GLY A 202 -4.37 6.79 20.34
CA GLY A 202 -5.44 7.42 19.57
C GLY A 202 -5.95 6.56 18.42
N ILE A 203 -5.09 5.71 17.80
CA ILE A 203 -5.52 4.73 16.80
C ILE A 203 -6.46 3.70 17.43
N VAL A 204 -6.15 3.23 18.64
CA VAL A 204 -7.02 2.30 19.39
C VAL A 204 -8.39 2.95 19.65
N ALA A 205 -8.39 4.21 20.09
CA ALA A 205 -9.63 4.97 20.32
C ALA A 205 -10.46 5.11 19.03
N ALA A 206 -9.81 5.35 17.89
CA ALA A 206 -10.50 5.46 16.59
C ALA A 206 -11.15 4.14 16.12
N VAL A 207 -10.71 3.00 16.65
CA VAL A 207 -11.29 1.69 16.34
C VAL A 207 -12.57 1.41 17.14
N VAL A 208 -12.73 2.03 18.32
CA VAL A 208 -13.88 1.77 19.22
C VAL A 208 -15.25 2.00 18.54
N PRO A 209 -15.46 3.07 17.74
CA PRO A 209 -16.76 3.31 17.11
C PRO A 209 -17.05 2.46 15.88
N LEU A 210 -16.09 1.68 15.37
CA LEU A 210 -16.30 0.83 14.19
C LEU A 210 -17.34 -0.24 14.47
N VAL A 211 -18.27 -0.41 13.54
CA VAL A 211 -19.25 -1.49 13.55
C VAL A 211 -18.78 -2.59 12.64
N GLU A 212 -18.60 -3.76 13.20
CA GLU A 212 -18.34 -4.99 12.48
C GLU A 212 -19.48 -5.96 12.74
N ARG A 213 -20.21 -6.29 11.69
CA ARG A 213 -21.22 -7.36 11.80
C ARG A 213 -20.51 -8.68 11.53
N ARG A 214 -20.26 -9.45 12.60
CA ARG A 214 -19.73 -10.80 12.46
C ARG A 214 -20.64 -11.59 11.53
N ARG A 215 -20.07 -12.14 10.46
CA ARG A 215 -20.67 -13.26 9.76
C ARG A 215 -20.73 -14.39 10.78
N THR A 216 -21.83 -14.58 11.43
CA THR A 216 -22.09 -15.78 12.22
C THR A 216 -21.93 -16.92 11.21
N ALA A 217 -20.79 -17.62 11.30
CA ALA A 217 -20.66 -18.87 10.59
C ALA A 217 -21.87 -19.69 11.02
N VAL A 218 -22.74 -20.05 10.08
CA VAL A 218 -23.87 -20.92 10.30
C VAL A 218 -23.33 -22.29 10.68
N ARG A 219 -22.89 -22.40 11.94
CA ARG A 219 -22.53 -23.64 12.60
C ARG A 219 -23.69 -24.14 13.48
N SER A 220 -24.82 -23.47 13.40
CA SER A 220 -26.01 -23.78 14.23
C SER A 220 -27.29 -23.91 13.41
N LEU A 221 -27.24 -24.63 12.32
CA LEU A 221 -28.42 -25.34 11.84
C LEU A 221 -27.93 -26.77 11.65
N GLY A 222 -28.47 -27.67 12.47
CA GLY A 222 -28.32 -29.12 12.36
C GLY A 222 -28.83 -29.62 11.00
N GLY A 223 -28.16 -29.22 9.95
CA GLY A 223 -28.28 -29.75 8.63
C GLY A 223 -27.46 -31.02 8.58
N ASP A 224 -28.11 -32.10 8.27
CA ASP A 224 -27.56 -33.42 8.03
C ASP A 224 -26.23 -33.32 7.26
N PRO A 225 -25.10 -33.85 7.80
CA PRO A 225 -23.82 -33.89 7.10
C PRO A 225 -23.92 -34.54 5.70
N ALA A 226 -24.90 -35.44 5.48
CA ALA A 226 -25.18 -36.04 4.19
C ALA A 226 -25.74 -35.05 3.19
N ALA A 227 -26.56 -34.08 3.60
CA ALA A 227 -27.09 -33.03 2.71
C ALA A 227 -25.99 -32.03 2.28
N TRP A 228 -24.98 -31.81 3.13
CA TRP A 228 -23.81 -30.99 2.78
C TRP A 228 -22.86 -31.73 1.84
N ALA A 229 -22.65 -33.03 2.04
CA ALA A 229 -21.86 -33.86 1.13
C ALA A 229 -22.50 -33.95 -0.25
N ALA A 230 -23.82 -34.13 -0.33
CA ALA A 230 -24.58 -34.17 -1.58
C ALA A 230 -24.57 -32.82 -2.33
N SER A 231 -24.52 -31.69 -1.62
CA SER A 231 -24.38 -30.37 -2.26
C SER A 231 -22.92 -30.05 -2.64
N ALA A 232 -21.94 -30.75 -2.07
CA ALA A 232 -20.51 -30.64 -2.44
C ALA A 232 -20.14 -31.52 -3.64
N GLU A 233 -20.90 -32.57 -3.90
CA GLU A 233 -20.63 -33.54 -4.98
C GLU A 233 -21.07 -33.09 -6.38
N HIS A 234 -21.86 -32.03 -6.50
CA HIS A 234 -22.20 -31.44 -7.80
C HIS A 234 -21.94 -29.94 -7.80
N PRO A 235 -20.69 -29.52 -8.05
CA PRO A 235 -20.50 -28.21 -8.64
C PRO A 235 -21.10 -28.34 -10.05
N ARG A 236 -22.34 -27.82 -10.26
CA ARG A 236 -22.81 -27.59 -11.63
C ARG A 236 -21.68 -26.87 -12.36
N PRO A 237 -21.11 -27.44 -13.44
CA PRO A 237 -20.24 -26.69 -14.29
C PRO A 237 -21.06 -25.46 -14.67
N ALA A 238 -20.60 -24.25 -14.29
CA ALA A 238 -21.07 -23.05 -14.93
C ALA A 238 -20.94 -23.36 -16.43
N GLU A 239 -22.05 -23.32 -17.16
CA GLU A 239 -22.07 -23.48 -18.61
C GLU A 239 -20.90 -22.66 -19.13
N ALA A 240 -19.89 -23.38 -19.64
CA ALA A 240 -18.73 -22.77 -20.23
C ALA A 240 -19.27 -22.00 -21.43
N ASP A 241 -19.31 -20.68 -21.32
CA ASP A 241 -19.52 -19.80 -22.46
C ASP A 241 -18.45 -20.17 -23.48
N PRO A 242 -18.79 -20.80 -24.63
CA PRO A 242 -17.82 -21.34 -25.60
C PRO A 242 -16.97 -20.22 -26.23
N GLY A 243 -17.28 -18.95 -25.98
CA GLY A 243 -16.57 -17.78 -26.48
C GLY A 243 -15.48 -17.21 -25.55
N GLY A 244 -15.32 -17.72 -24.29
CA GLY A 244 -14.45 -17.14 -23.27
C GLY A 244 -13.06 -17.76 -23.08
N ALA A 245 -12.70 -18.78 -23.86
CA ALA A 245 -11.49 -19.59 -23.61
C ALA A 245 -10.17 -18.99 -24.14
N SER A 246 -10.09 -17.73 -24.46
CA SER A 246 -8.84 -17.09 -24.90
C SER A 246 -8.22 -16.27 -23.77
N GLY A 247 -7.35 -16.89 -22.90
CA GLY A 247 -6.36 -16.19 -22.11
C GLY A 247 -6.61 -16.04 -20.61
N SER A 248 -7.50 -16.81 -19.97
CA SER A 248 -7.61 -16.84 -18.52
C SER A 248 -6.42 -17.64 -17.92
N LEU A 249 -5.51 -16.92 -17.25
CA LEU A 249 -4.45 -17.57 -16.50
C LEU A 249 -5.06 -18.42 -15.38
N SER A 250 -4.54 -19.64 -15.18
CA SER A 250 -4.93 -20.42 -14.00
C SER A 250 -4.59 -19.63 -12.74
N THR A 251 -5.38 -19.75 -11.67
CA THR A 251 -5.14 -19.04 -10.40
C THR A 251 -3.71 -19.26 -9.87
N ARG A 252 -3.16 -20.46 -10.04
CA ARG A 252 -1.78 -20.78 -9.64
C ARG A 252 -0.76 -20.00 -10.47
N ALA A 253 -0.93 -19.94 -11.80
CA ALA A 253 -0.04 -19.16 -12.68
C ALA A 253 -0.14 -17.64 -12.41
N LEU A 254 -1.33 -17.14 -12.10
CA LEU A 254 -1.54 -15.74 -11.71
C LEU A 254 -0.81 -15.42 -10.39
N ILE A 255 -0.98 -16.24 -9.37
CA ILE A 255 -0.29 -16.08 -8.07
C ILE A 255 1.22 -16.15 -8.26
N GLY A 256 1.73 -17.09 -9.06
CA GLY A 256 3.17 -17.21 -9.33
C GLY A 256 3.74 -15.98 -10.04
N ARG A 257 3.07 -15.45 -11.06
CA ARG A 257 3.51 -14.25 -11.79
C ARG A 257 3.43 -12.99 -10.92
N LEU A 258 2.34 -12.81 -10.18
CA LEU A 258 2.20 -11.71 -9.21
C LEU A 258 3.21 -11.85 -8.08
N GLY A 259 3.42 -13.05 -7.55
CA GLY A 259 4.38 -13.34 -6.50
C GLY A 259 5.81 -12.98 -6.91
N LEU A 260 6.27 -13.44 -8.08
CA LEU A 260 7.60 -13.12 -8.61
C LEU A 260 7.79 -11.61 -8.82
N THR A 261 6.84 -10.95 -9.49
CA THR A 261 6.93 -9.51 -9.71
C THR A 261 6.87 -8.72 -8.41
N ASN A 262 6.10 -9.18 -7.42
CA ASN A 262 6.04 -8.57 -6.10
C ASN A 262 7.30 -8.83 -5.28
N ALA A 263 7.94 -10.00 -5.37
CA ALA A 263 9.22 -10.28 -4.73
C ALA A 263 10.32 -9.33 -5.22
N LEU A 264 10.47 -9.18 -6.54
CA LEU A 264 11.41 -8.22 -7.13
C LEU A 264 11.13 -6.78 -6.68
N ASN A 265 9.84 -6.39 -6.61
CA ASN A 265 9.45 -5.09 -6.09
C ASN A 265 9.82 -4.92 -4.61
N GLY A 266 9.63 -5.97 -3.81
CA GLY A 266 9.96 -5.99 -2.39
C GLY A 266 11.46 -5.82 -2.15
N LEU A 267 12.32 -6.53 -2.92
CA LEU A 267 13.77 -6.34 -2.89
C LEU A 267 14.12 -4.87 -3.13
N GLY A 268 13.62 -4.27 -4.21
CA GLY A 268 13.91 -2.87 -4.53
C GLY A 268 13.43 -1.91 -3.45
N PHE A 269 12.26 -2.12 -2.87
CA PHE A 269 11.75 -1.29 -1.77
C PHE A 269 12.55 -1.46 -0.48
N GLY A 270 12.96 -2.68 -0.15
CA GLY A 270 13.71 -2.95 1.07
C GLY A 270 15.12 -2.37 1.02
N PHE A 271 15.77 -2.37 -0.13
CA PHE A 271 17.06 -1.68 -0.30
C PHE A 271 16.93 -0.17 -0.11
N LEU A 272 15.89 0.44 -0.66
CA LEU A 272 15.76 1.90 -0.68
C LEU A 272 15.09 2.46 0.56
N GLY A 273 13.88 1.97 0.89
CA GLY A 273 12.96 2.65 1.80
C GLY A 273 13.55 2.95 3.17
N PRO A 274 14.01 1.93 3.91
CA PRO A 274 14.50 2.13 5.28
C PRO A 274 15.84 2.84 5.36
N LEU A 275 16.72 2.64 4.36
CA LEU A 275 18.09 3.16 4.37
C LEU A 275 18.23 4.54 3.72
N LEU A 276 17.20 5.02 3.03
CA LEU A 276 17.27 6.27 2.28
C LEU A 276 17.46 7.48 3.19
N THR A 277 16.80 7.51 4.36
CA THR A 277 16.98 8.58 5.34
C THR A 277 18.43 8.64 5.82
N TYR A 278 19.01 7.49 6.14
CA TYR A 278 20.41 7.36 6.53
C TYR A 278 21.35 7.77 5.38
N TRP A 279 21.07 7.35 4.13
CA TRP A 279 21.84 7.75 2.95
C TRP A 279 21.89 9.27 2.76
N PHE A 280 20.74 9.95 2.87
CA PHE A 280 20.68 11.41 2.79
C PHE A 280 21.52 12.09 3.89
N HIS A 281 21.41 11.56 5.13
CA HIS A 281 22.18 12.07 6.26
C HIS A 281 23.68 11.97 6.02
N VAL A 282 24.18 10.79 5.66
CA VAL A 282 25.63 10.56 5.46
C VAL A 282 26.15 11.27 4.20
N ARG A 283 25.38 11.28 3.10
CA ARG A 283 25.82 11.84 1.80
C ARG A 283 25.88 13.36 1.81
N PHE A 284 24.93 14.03 2.49
CA PHE A 284 24.75 15.48 2.41
C PHE A 284 24.84 16.17 3.78
N GLY A 285 25.09 15.46 4.87
CA GLY A 285 25.20 16.04 6.21
C GLY A 285 23.88 16.63 6.76
N VAL A 286 22.71 16.21 6.22
CA VAL A 286 21.43 16.80 6.59
C VAL A 286 20.82 16.13 7.81
N GLY A 287 20.23 16.92 8.70
CA GLY A 287 19.57 16.44 9.91
C GLY A 287 18.09 16.17 9.73
N ALA A 288 17.44 15.81 10.85
CA ALA A 288 16.02 15.42 10.91
C ALA A 288 15.07 16.49 10.36
N ALA A 289 15.34 17.78 10.64
CA ALA A 289 14.52 18.90 10.18
C ALA A 289 14.47 18.99 8.64
N SER A 290 15.64 18.95 7.98
CA SER A 290 15.72 18.98 6.51
C SER A 290 15.05 17.77 5.87
N LEU A 291 15.20 16.58 6.47
CA LEU A 291 14.57 15.34 6.00
C LEU A 291 13.07 15.35 6.25
N GLY A 292 12.61 15.89 7.37
CA GLY A 292 11.19 16.10 7.66
C GLY A 292 10.52 17.03 6.65
N LEU A 293 11.18 18.14 6.30
CA LEU A 293 10.71 19.04 5.26
C LEU A 293 10.66 18.35 3.89
N LEU A 294 11.73 17.64 3.51
CA LEU A 294 11.75 16.87 2.27
C LEU A 294 10.59 15.87 2.19
N TYR A 295 10.34 15.10 3.26
CA TYR A 295 9.26 14.13 3.27
C TYR A 295 7.87 14.79 3.31
N THR A 296 7.73 15.95 3.92
CA THR A 296 6.52 16.78 3.83
C THR A 296 6.23 17.17 2.38
N VAL A 297 7.22 17.72 1.67
CA VAL A 297 7.09 18.11 0.26
C VAL A 297 6.75 16.89 -0.60
N ILE A 298 7.42 15.76 -0.40
CA ILE A 298 7.15 14.53 -1.14
C ILE A 298 5.72 14.06 -0.93
N ASN A 299 5.24 14.04 0.31
CA ASN A 299 3.86 13.66 0.60
C ASN A 299 2.86 14.59 -0.10
N LEU A 300 3.06 15.91 -0.05
CA LEU A 300 2.20 16.87 -0.74
C LEU A 300 2.22 16.69 -2.27
N VAL A 301 3.41 16.56 -2.85
CA VAL A 301 3.57 16.36 -4.30
C VAL A 301 2.95 15.06 -4.76
N THR A 302 3.01 13.99 -3.94
CA THR A 302 2.43 12.69 -4.30
C THR A 302 0.92 12.62 -4.12
N ALA A 303 0.29 13.54 -3.40
CA ALA A 303 -1.16 13.58 -3.23
C ALA A 303 -1.90 13.80 -4.56
N LEU A 304 -1.45 14.75 -5.37
CA LEU A 304 -2.09 15.09 -6.65
C LEU A 304 -2.08 13.93 -7.67
N PRO A 305 -0.97 13.21 -7.90
CA PRO A 305 -0.93 12.05 -8.79
C PRO A 305 -1.92 10.95 -8.45
N TYR A 306 -2.26 10.73 -7.17
CA TYR A 306 -3.29 9.76 -6.79
C TYR A 306 -4.65 10.07 -7.43
N LEU A 307 -5.00 11.34 -7.55
CA LEU A 307 -6.26 11.78 -8.18
C LEU A 307 -6.22 11.62 -9.70
N GLY A 308 -5.04 11.80 -10.33
CA GLY A 308 -4.83 11.69 -11.78
C GLY A 308 -4.71 10.26 -12.32
N ALA A 309 -4.41 9.29 -11.44
CA ALA A 309 -4.09 7.90 -11.80
C ALA A 309 -5.18 7.22 -12.65
N ALA A 310 -6.45 7.44 -12.31
CA ALA A 310 -7.58 6.88 -13.05
C ALA A 310 -7.67 7.42 -14.48
N GLY A 311 -7.33 8.71 -14.69
CA GLY A 311 -7.29 9.35 -16.00
C GLY A 311 -6.22 8.74 -16.92
N LEU A 312 -5.02 8.56 -16.37
CA LEU A 312 -3.89 7.97 -17.09
C LEU A 312 -4.14 6.50 -17.45
N ALA A 313 -4.67 5.70 -16.49
CA ALA A 313 -5.04 4.32 -16.72
C ALA A 313 -6.15 4.17 -17.78
N ARG A 314 -7.05 5.13 -17.87
CA ARG A 314 -8.06 5.16 -18.95
C ARG A 314 -7.46 5.39 -20.33
N ARG A 315 -6.39 6.17 -20.45
CA ARG A 315 -5.76 6.50 -21.76
C ARG A 315 -4.79 5.42 -22.23
N LEU A 316 -3.94 4.94 -21.35
CA LEU A 316 -2.84 4.01 -21.69
C LEU A 316 -3.16 2.53 -21.46
N GLY A 317 -4.20 2.24 -20.67
CA GLY A 317 -4.45 0.92 -20.11
C GLY A 317 -3.65 0.67 -18.82
N ALA A 318 -4.14 -0.25 -17.96
CA ALA A 318 -3.57 -0.46 -16.64
C ALA A 318 -2.10 -0.94 -16.68
N VAL A 319 -1.79 -1.93 -17.51
CA VAL A 319 -0.43 -2.52 -17.59
C VAL A 319 0.58 -1.50 -18.11
N ARG A 320 0.26 -0.77 -19.19
CA ARG A 320 1.17 0.25 -19.76
C ARG A 320 1.39 1.40 -18.79
N THR A 321 0.35 1.85 -18.08
CA THR A 321 0.47 2.88 -17.05
C THR A 321 1.48 2.48 -15.98
N VAL A 322 1.38 1.26 -15.44
CA VAL A 322 2.32 0.75 -14.44
C VAL A 322 3.74 0.69 -14.98
N VAL A 323 3.94 0.21 -16.21
CA VAL A 323 5.28 0.07 -16.82
C VAL A 323 5.91 1.45 -17.07
N VAL A 324 5.20 2.38 -17.69
CA VAL A 324 5.72 3.71 -18.00
C VAL A 324 6.09 4.48 -16.71
N THR A 325 5.19 4.51 -15.74
CA THR A 325 5.44 5.21 -14.47
C THR A 325 6.61 4.60 -13.70
N ARG A 326 6.84 3.29 -13.80
CA ARG A 326 7.99 2.63 -13.19
C ARG A 326 9.30 2.90 -13.92
N ILE A 327 9.32 2.92 -15.25
CA ILE A 327 10.51 3.30 -16.02
C ILE A 327 10.95 4.70 -15.61
N VAL A 328 10.03 5.66 -15.59
CA VAL A 328 10.30 7.03 -15.14
C VAL A 328 10.80 7.06 -13.69
N SER A 329 10.19 6.28 -12.79
CA SER A 329 10.61 6.18 -11.38
C SER A 329 12.02 5.60 -11.23
N VAL A 330 12.39 4.58 -12.00
CA VAL A 330 13.73 3.97 -11.98
C VAL A 330 14.77 4.92 -12.56
N ALA A 331 14.46 5.60 -13.66
CA ALA A 331 15.37 6.60 -14.26
C ALA A 331 15.67 7.74 -13.27
N ALA A 332 14.66 8.25 -12.58
CA ALA A 332 14.84 9.27 -11.53
C ALA A 332 15.69 8.74 -10.36
N LEU A 333 15.53 7.46 -9.98
CA LEU A 333 16.33 6.83 -8.93
C LEU A 333 17.82 6.72 -9.33
N VAL A 334 18.09 6.33 -10.57
CA VAL A 334 19.46 6.29 -11.11
C VAL A 334 20.08 7.69 -11.15
N ALA A 335 19.32 8.69 -11.63
CA ALA A 335 19.79 10.08 -11.65
C ALA A 335 20.11 10.61 -10.24
N MET A 336 19.38 10.16 -9.21
CA MET A 336 19.60 10.57 -7.82
C MET A 336 20.97 10.14 -7.28
N ILE A 337 21.54 9.02 -7.76
CA ILE A 337 22.88 8.54 -7.37
C ILE A 337 23.95 9.59 -7.70
N PHE A 338 23.78 10.30 -8.82
CA PHE A 338 24.71 11.31 -9.34
C PHE A 338 24.37 12.73 -8.91
N ALA A 339 23.36 12.90 -8.04
CA ALA A 339 22.91 14.23 -7.60
C ALA A 339 24.03 14.97 -6.84
N PRO A 340 24.40 16.20 -7.24
CA PRO A 340 25.47 16.97 -6.63
C PRO A 340 25.06 17.64 -5.31
N SER A 341 23.76 17.80 -5.05
CA SER A 341 23.25 18.46 -3.85
C SER A 341 22.00 17.79 -3.29
N PHE A 342 21.74 18.02 -2.00
CA PHE A 342 20.53 17.55 -1.31
C PHE A 342 19.25 18.00 -2.01
N ALA A 343 19.18 19.26 -2.48
CA ALA A 343 18.00 19.80 -3.14
C ALA A 343 17.68 19.05 -4.43
N ILE A 344 18.70 18.77 -5.26
CA ILE A 344 18.55 18.02 -6.52
C ILE A 344 18.16 16.56 -6.24
N ALA A 345 18.84 15.91 -5.29
CA ALA A 345 18.50 14.54 -4.89
C ALA A 345 17.07 14.46 -4.33
N GLY A 346 16.66 15.42 -3.52
CA GLY A 346 15.32 15.53 -2.99
C GLY A 346 14.25 15.77 -4.06
N ALA A 347 14.52 16.64 -5.02
CA ALA A 347 13.61 16.90 -6.14
C ALA A 347 13.45 15.65 -7.03
N LEU A 348 14.52 14.93 -7.33
CA LEU A 348 14.49 13.66 -8.06
C LEU A 348 13.71 12.59 -7.29
N PHE A 349 13.87 12.56 -5.96
CA PHE A 349 13.12 11.63 -5.13
C PHE A 349 11.61 11.98 -5.10
N ALA A 350 11.25 13.26 -4.98
CA ALA A 350 9.87 13.72 -5.06
C ALA A 350 9.23 13.37 -6.41
N PHE A 351 9.94 13.63 -7.51
CA PHE A 351 9.50 13.29 -8.86
C PHE A 351 9.31 11.77 -9.04
N ARG A 352 10.28 10.98 -8.55
CA ARG A 352 10.18 9.52 -8.53
C ARG A 352 8.92 9.04 -7.79
N MET A 353 8.66 9.61 -6.60
CA MET A 353 7.51 9.22 -5.80
C MET A 353 6.19 9.62 -6.46
N ALA A 354 6.11 10.79 -7.08
CA ALA A 354 4.96 11.23 -7.86
C ALA A 354 4.67 10.28 -9.04
N ALA A 355 5.71 9.89 -9.80
CA ALA A 355 5.57 8.92 -10.89
C ALA A 355 5.07 7.56 -10.38
N ASN A 356 5.62 7.06 -9.25
CA ASN A 356 5.19 5.80 -8.67
C ASN A 356 3.72 5.85 -8.19
N SER A 357 3.28 6.98 -7.63
CA SER A 357 1.91 7.20 -7.13
C SER A 357 0.86 7.17 -8.25
N LEU A 358 1.21 7.58 -9.47
CA LEU A 358 0.33 7.44 -10.64
C LEU A 358 0.09 5.97 -11.04
N GLY A 359 1.09 5.10 -10.87
CA GLY A 359 0.99 3.69 -11.24
C GLY A 359 0.30 2.79 -10.21
N LEU A 360 0.29 3.20 -8.94
CA LEU A 360 -0.15 2.35 -7.84
C LEU A 360 -1.65 1.97 -7.88
N PRO A 361 -2.59 2.92 -8.07
CA PRO A 361 -4.02 2.59 -8.18
C PRO A 361 -4.33 1.69 -9.39
N ALA A 362 -3.67 1.93 -10.53
CA ALA A 362 -3.82 1.10 -11.73
C ALA A 362 -3.38 -0.35 -11.46
N ARG A 363 -2.27 -0.54 -10.72
CA ARG A 363 -1.80 -1.87 -10.32
C ARG A 363 -2.74 -2.56 -9.36
N GLN A 364 -3.29 -1.83 -8.37
CA GLN A 364 -4.24 -2.38 -7.39
C GLN A 364 -5.54 -2.82 -8.09
N SER A 365 -6.11 -1.96 -8.95
CA SER A 365 -7.29 -2.27 -9.75
C SER A 365 -7.06 -3.47 -10.66
N PHE A 366 -5.92 -3.52 -11.37
CA PHE A 366 -5.54 -4.65 -12.21
C PHE A 366 -5.51 -5.97 -11.42
N THR A 367 -4.84 -5.98 -10.26
CA THR A 367 -4.72 -7.18 -9.42
C THR A 367 -6.08 -7.68 -8.95
N MET A 368 -6.97 -6.77 -8.54
CA MET A 368 -8.33 -7.13 -8.10
C MET A 368 -9.25 -7.53 -9.26
N GLY A 369 -9.06 -6.93 -10.44
CA GLY A 369 -9.87 -7.23 -11.63
C GLY A 369 -9.55 -8.57 -12.29
N VAL A 370 -8.30 -9.04 -12.21
CA VAL A 370 -7.87 -10.33 -12.80
C VAL A 370 -8.12 -11.51 -11.86
N ALA A 371 -8.29 -11.25 -10.55
CA ALA A 371 -8.56 -12.28 -9.55
C ALA A 371 -10.05 -12.68 -9.54
N ASP A 372 -10.33 -13.99 -9.52
CA ASP A 372 -11.68 -14.53 -9.31
C ASP A 372 -12.28 -13.97 -7.99
N GLU A 373 -13.55 -13.56 -8.01
CA GLU A 373 -14.23 -12.95 -6.87
C GLU A 373 -14.16 -13.76 -5.58
N ARG A 374 -14.27 -15.08 -5.69
CA ARG A 374 -14.20 -16.01 -4.56
C ARG A 374 -12.78 -16.15 -3.98
N ARG A 375 -11.75 -15.80 -4.75
CA ARG A 375 -10.33 -16.00 -4.41
C ARG A 375 -9.54 -14.70 -4.32
N ARG A 376 -10.18 -13.52 -4.40
CA ARG A 376 -9.51 -12.22 -4.33
C ARG A 376 -8.66 -12.06 -3.07
N GLY A 377 -9.17 -12.47 -1.91
CA GLY A 377 -8.42 -12.42 -0.65
C GLY A 377 -7.17 -13.31 -0.68
N THR A 378 -7.31 -14.55 -1.16
CA THR A 378 -6.20 -15.49 -1.31
C THR A 378 -5.15 -14.96 -2.29
N VAL A 379 -5.58 -14.48 -3.47
CA VAL A 379 -4.66 -13.91 -4.47
C VAL A 379 -3.95 -12.67 -3.91
N ALA A 380 -4.66 -11.78 -3.22
CA ALA A 380 -4.07 -10.60 -2.60
C ALA A 380 -3.03 -10.99 -1.53
N ALA A 381 -3.34 -11.91 -0.62
CA ALA A 381 -2.45 -12.36 0.43
C ALA A 381 -1.20 -13.05 -0.16
N PHE A 382 -1.39 -14.10 -0.96
CA PHE A 382 -0.26 -14.88 -1.49
C PHE A 382 0.57 -14.12 -2.53
N SER A 383 0.02 -13.11 -3.22
CA SER A 383 0.80 -12.25 -4.10
C SER A 383 1.61 -11.21 -3.34
N SER A 384 1.18 -10.78 -2.16
CA SER A 384 1.83 -9.73 -1.37
C SER A 384 2.91 -10.24 -0.44
N LEU A 385 2.77 -11.48 0.07
CA LEU A 385 3.75 -12.11 0.97
C LEU A 385 5.19 -12.09 0.44
N PRO A 386 5.47 -12.47 -0.83
CA PRO A 386 6.83 -12.43 -1.36
C PRO A 386 7.46 -11.04 -1.31
N SER A 387 6.67 -9.98 -1.58
CA SER A 387 7.15 -8.59 -1.47
C SER A 387 7.54 -8.22 -0.04
N LEU A 388 6.73 -8.63 0.93
CA LEU A 388 7.00 -8.37 2.33
C LEU A 388 8.26 -9.09 2.82
N MET A 389 8.38 -10.39 2.52
CA MET A 389 9.54 -11.18 2.92
C MET A 389 10.84 -10.60 2.33
N THR A 390 10.85 -10.32 1.04
CA THR A 390 12.02 -9.79 0.36
C THR A 390 12.37 -8.38 0.81
N SER A 391 11.38 -7.50 1.01
CA SER A 391 11.61 -6.15 1.54
C SER A 391 12.08 -6.14 3.00
N SER A 392 11.81 -7.20 3.74
CA SER A 392 12.25 -7.32 5.13
C SER A 392 13.72 -7.73 5.25
N VAL A 393 14.24 -8.52 4.31
CA VAL A 393 15.64 -9.00 4.32
C VAL A 393 16.60 -8.01 3.65
N SER A 394 16.16 -7.29 2.64
CA SER A 394 17.00 -6.37 1.86
C SER A 394 17.74 -5.30 2.69
N PRO A 395 17.21 -4.73 3.78
CA PRO A 395 17.89 -3.68 4.54
C PRO A 395 19.20 -4.14 5.20
N VAL A 396 19.28 -5.40 5.66
CA VAL A 396 20.54 -5.88 6.25
C VAL A 396 21.64 -6.00 5.20
N VAL A 397 21.30 -6.49 4.01
CA VAL A 397 22.24 -6.58 2.89
C VAL A 397 22.64 -5.17 2.41
N GLY A 398 21.65 -4.28 2.25
CA GLY A 398 21.92 -2.89 1.86
C GLY A 398 22.78 -2.15 2.87
N GLY A 399 22.50 -2.31 4.18
CA GLY A 399 23.27 -1.69 5.25
C GLY A 399 24.70 -2.20 5.34
N ALA A 400 24.92 -3.51 5.16
CA ALA A 400 26.27 -4.09 5.11
C ALA A 400 27.07 -3.55 3.92
N LEU A 401 26.48 -3.49 2.75
CA LEU A 401 27.15 -3.01 1.53
C LEU A 401 27.36 -1.49 1.51
N MET A 402 26.64 -0.71 2.30
CA MET A 402 26.88 0.74 2.45
C MET A 402 28.25 1.05 3.06
N GLY A 403 28.84 0.13 3.80
CA GLY A 403 30.20 0.27 4.33
C GLY A 403 31.26 0.35 3.22
N GLU A 404 31.05 -0.34 2.11
CA GLU A 404 31.95 -0.36 0.95
C GLU A 404 31.60 0.78 -0.03
N LEU A 405 30.35 0.93 -0.37
CA LEU A 405 29.85 1.95 -1.30
C LEU A 405 28.52 2.52 -0.80
N LEU A 406 28.53 3.78 -0.38
CA LEU A 406 27.36 4.44 0.22
C LEU A 406 26.09 4.37 -0.64
N SER A 407 26.23 4.40 -1.96
CA SER A 407 25.08 4.40 -2.89
C SER A 407 24.56 3.00 -3.24
N THR A 408 25.11 1.93 -2.66
CA THR A 408 24.68 0.54 -2.93
C THR A 408 23.17 0.31 -2.75
N PRO A 409 22.48 0.88 -1.74
CA PRO A 409 21.04 0.71 -1.61
C PRO A 409 20.26 1.28 -2.79
N LEU A 410 20.71 2.40 -3.36
CA LEU A 410 20.07 3.02 -4.53
C LEU A 410 20.30 2.18 -5.79
N ILE A 411 21.51 1.66 -5.96
CA ILE A 411 21.90 0.79 -7.09
C ILE A 411 21.08 -0.50 -7.02
N GLY A 412 21.04 -1.16 -5.87
CA GLY A 412 20.26 -2.37 -5.65
C GLY A 412 18.76 -2.14 -5.89
N ALA A 413 18.22 -1.04 -5.38
CA ALA A 413 16.84 -0.66 -5.63
C ALA A 413 16.55 -0.42 -7.11
N ALA A 414 17.42 0.30 -7.84
CA ALA A 414 17.28 0.55 -9.27
C ALA A 414 17.30 -0.76 -10.08
N LEU A 415 18.22 -1.68 -9.75
CA LEU A 415 18.35 -2.98 -10.39
C LEU A 415 17.07 -3.81 -10.21
N PHE A 416 16.64 -4.03 -8.95
CA PHE A 416 15.48 -4.89 -8.67
C PHE A 416 14.17 -4.28 -9.14
N MET A 417 14.00 -2.95 -9.06
CA MET A 417 12.82 -2.26 -9.60
C MET A 417 12.82 -2.28 -11.13
N GLY A 418 13.98 -2.17 -11.77
CA GLY A 418 14.13 -2.35 -13.22
C GLY A 418 13.73 -3.75 -13.66
N LEU A 419 14.29 -4.78 -13.02
CA LEU A 419 13.94 -6.19 -13.26
C LEU A 419 12.44 -6.44 -13.02
N ASN A 420 11.88 -5.87 -11.96
CA ASN A 420 10.44 -5.93 -11.70
C ASN A 420 9.62 -5.34 -12.86
N THR A 421 10.05 -4.21 -13.42
CA THR A 421 9.34 -3.53 -14.51
C THR A 421 9.32 -4.41 -15.77
N VAL A 422 10.47 -5.00 -16.11
CA VAL A 422 10.61 -5.94 -17.23
C VAL A 422 9.76 -7.19 -17.00
N ALA A 423 9.87 -7.82 -15.82
CA ALA A 423 9.10 -9.00 -15.47
C ALA A 423 7.59 -8.74 -15.50
N TYR A 424 7.14 -7.58 -14.97
CA TYR A 424 5.73 -7.18 -14.98
C TYR A 424 5.20 -6.99 -16.41
N TYR A 425 5.97 -6.33 -17.26
CA TYR A 425 5.61 -6.16 -18.67
C TYR A 425 5.41 -7.51 -19.38
N PHE A 426 6.40 -8.41 -19.32
CA PHE A 426 6.31 -9.72 -19.98
C PHE A 426 5.23 -10.61 -19.38
N ALA A 427 5.03 -10.55 -18.06
CA ALA A 427 4.00 -11.36 -17.40
C ALA A 427 2.58 -10.96 -17.80
N PHE A 428 2.32 -9.65 -18.01
CA PHE A 428 0.96 -9.11 -18.12
C PHE A 428 0.63 -8.37 -19.41
N ARG A 429 1.57 -8.18 -20.36
CA ARG A 429 1.34 -7.45 -21.63
C ARG A 429 0.17 -7.98 -22.47
N ARG A 430 -0.17 -9.27 -22.31
CA ARG A 430 -1.27 -9.92 -23.03
C ARG A 430 -2.54 -10.04 -22.19
N THR A 431 -2.51 -9.65 -20.92
CA THR A 431 -3.65 -9.78 -20.00
C THR A 431 -4.44 -8.47 -20.00
N ARG A 432 -5.71 -8.53 -20.38
CA ARG A 432 -6.63 -7.37 -20.32
C ARG A 432 -7.59 -7.57 -19.15
N PRO A 433 -7.68 -6.62 -18.21
CA PRO A 433 -8.66 -6.68 -17.12
C PRO A 433 -10.09 -6.57 -17.68
N PRO A 434 -11.10 -7.10 -16.96
CA PRO A 434 -12.51 -7.07 -17.39
C PRO A 434 -13.00 -5.67 -17.74
N GLU A 435 -12.55 -4.65 -17.03
CA GLU A 435 -12.89 -3.23 -17.24
C GLU A 435 -12.45 -2.69 -18.62
N GLU A 436 -11.41 -3.25 -19.22
CA GLU A 436 -10.95 -2.91 -20.56
C GLU A 436 -11.67 -3.70 -21.65
N ARG A 437 -12.23 -4.89 -21.32
CA ARG A 437 -12.98 -5.74 -22.26
C ARG A 437 -14.36 -5.14 -22.60
N THR A 438 -15.06 -4.64 -21.60
CA THR A 438 -16.40 -4.01 -21.75
C THR A 438 -16.37 -2.74 -22.61
N ARG A 439 -15.27 -1.98 -22.60
CA ARG A 439 -15.12 -0.80 -23.46
C ARG A 439 -15.00 -1.11 -24.95
N GLY A 440 -14.32 -2.21 -25.30
CA GLY A 440 -14.24 -2.66 -26.69
C GLY A 440 -15.60 -3.02 -27.29
N THR A 441 -16.49 -3.56 -26.47
CA THR A 441 -17.83 -3.98 -26.91
C THR A 441 -18.78 -2.79 -27.07
N TYR A 442 -18.73 -1.78 -26.17
CA TYR A 442 -19.54 -0.56 -26.28
C TYR A 442 -19.09 0.32 -27.46
N GLY A 443 -17.78 0.48 -27.68
CA GLY A 443 -17.25 1.24 -28.79
C GLY A 443 -17.60 0.65 -30.16
N ASN A 444 -17.58 -0.68 -30.27
CA ASN A 444 -17.98 -1.38 -31.49
C ASN A 444 -19.51 -1.43 -31.68
N GLY A 445 -20.29 -1.47 -30.60
CA GLY A 445 -21.76 -1.41 -30.65
C GLY A 445 -22.28 -0.06 -31.15
N VAL A 446 -21.68 1.04 -30.69
CA VAL A 446 -22.04 2.38 -31.15
C VAL A 446 -21.64 2.60 -32.62
N ARG A 447 -20.46 2.13 -33.04
CA ARG A 447 -20.03 2.19 -34.45
C ARG A 447 -20.89 1.30 -35.36
N ARG A 448 -21.32 0.14 -34.92
CA ARG A 448 -22.23 -0.73 -35.69
C ARG A 448 -23.64 -0.16 -35.77
N ARG A 449 -24.18 0.49 -34.74
CA ARG A 449 -25.47 1.20 -34.80
C ARG A 449 -25.40 2.43 -35.75
N ALA A 450 -24.32 3.22 -35.70
CA ALA A 450 -24.14 4.32 -36.60
C ALA A 450 -23.93 3.89 -38.06
N ALA A 451 -23.43 2.68 -38.30
CA ALA A 451 -23.27 2.10 -39.63
C ALA A 451 -24.54 1.41 -40.17
N SER A 452 -25.49 1.06 -39.28
CA SER A 452 -26.76 0.40 -39.63
C SER A 452 -27.99 1.31 -39.72
N GLU A 453 -27.85 2.59 -39.45
CA GLU A 453 -28.93 3.56 -39.75
C GLU A 453 -29.03 3.74 -41.25
N PRO A 454 -30.15 3.36 -41.91
CA PRO A 454 -30.34 3.61 -43.34
C PRO A 454 -30.39 5.12 -43.54
N ARG A 455 -29.50 5.65 -44.38
CA ARG A 455 -29.60 7.00 -44.91
C ARG A 455 -30.94 7.10 -45.60
N THR A 456 -31.96 7.63 -44.93
CA THR A 456 -33.23 8.04 -45.57
C THR A 456 -32.92 9.16 -46.54
N ALA A 457 -32.86 8.76 -47.82
CA ALA A 457 -32.73 9.68 -48.94
C ALA A 457 -33.93 10.60 -48.93
N SER A 458 -33.70 11.85 -48.62
CA SER A 458 -34.64 12.95 -48.86
C SER A 458 -34.81 13.12 -50.36
N ARG A 459 -35.77 12.39 -50.96
CA ARG A 459 -36.36 12.76 -52.25
C ARG A 459 -37.47 13.76 -51.99
N ARG A 460 -37.15 15.03 -52.02
CA ARG A 460 -38.13 16.07 -52.37
C ARG A 460 -38.26 16.06 -53.90
N GLY A 461 -39.31 15.39 -54.40
CA GLY A 461 -39.83 15.57 -55.72
C GLY A 461 -40.66 16.85 -55.76
N GLY A 462 -40.28 17.79 -56.60
CA GLY A 462 -41.14 18.87 -56.99
C GLY A 462 -42.10 18.42 -58.12
N ALA A 463 -43.28 18.92 -58.08
CA ALA A 463 -44.25 19.12 -59.15
C ALA A 463 -45.27 20.06 -58.55
N GLY A 464 -45.52 21.28 -58.99
CA GLY A 464 -45.94 21.68 -60.36
C GLY A 464 -47.46 21.66 -60.50
N VAL A 465 -47.98 22.81 -60.51
CA VAL A 465 -49.23 23.45 -60.92
C VAL A 465 -49.94 24.16 -59.77
#